data_f55449b0837601b5265694e7f88e0756
#
_entry.id   f55449b0837601b5265694e7f88e0756
#
_cell.length_a   1.000
_cell.length_b   1.000
_cell.length_c   1.000
_cell.angle_alpha   90.00
_cell.angle_beta   90.00
_cell.angle_gamma   90.00
#
_symmetry.space_group_name_H-M   'P 1'
#
loop_
_entity.id
_entity.type
_entity.pdbx_description
1 polymer ?
#
loop_
_entity_poly.entity_id
_entity_poly.type
_entity_poly.pdbx_seq_one_letter_code
_entity_poly.pdbx_strand_id
1 'polypeptide(L)' 'MPELSRRVQTFTDSVIRRMTRINNMTPGSINLSQGFPDFDPPQEILDALKEAAEHGPHQYSITFGAKNFRDALAEMY' A
#
# COMPACT_ATOMS: atom_id res chain seq x y z
N MET A 1 11.85 -23.18 -22.94
CA MET A 1 11.22 -22.47 -21.85
C MET A 1 9.69 -22.70 -21.90
N PRO A 2 9.06 -23.11 -20.81
CA PRO A 2 7.62 -23.31 -20.83
C PRO A 2 6.89 -21.98 -21.08
N GLU A 3 5.85 -22.03 -21.89
CA GLU A 3 5.03 -20.87 -22.18
C GLU A 3 4.03 -20.60 -21.07
N LEU A 4 3.73 -19.33 -20.84
CA LEU A 4 2.66 -18.92 -19.93
C LEU A 4 1.30 -19.27 -20.54
N SER A 5 0.29 -19.45 -19.68
CA SER A 5 -1.07 -19.69 -20.15
C SER A 5 -1.56 -18.52 -21.02
N ARG A 6 -2.46 -18.79 -21.95
CA ARG A 6 -3.01 -17.77 -22.85
C ARG A 6 -3.67 -16.61 -22.08
N ARG A 7 -4.30 -16.90 -20.95
CA ARG A 7 -4.93 -15.88 -20.10
C ARG A 7 -3.92 -14.91 -19.52
N VAL A 8 -2.76 -15.43 -19.10
CA VAL A 8 -1.70 -14.61 -18.50
C VAL A 8 -0.98 -13.78 -19.55
N GLN A 9 -0.87 -14.28 -20.78
CA GLN A 9 -0.21 -13.53 -21.87
C GLN A 9 -0.90 -12.21 -22.20
N THR A 10 -2.19 -12.07 -21.89
CA THR A 10 -2.94 -10.83 -22.13
C THR A 10 -2.80 -9.82 -20.99
N PHE A 11 -2.17 -10.19 -19.87
CA PHE A 11 -1.98 -9.30 -18.76
C PHE A 11 -0.93 -8.24 -19.10
N THR A 12 -1.24 -7.01 -18.76
CA THR A 12 -0.35 -5.88 -18.95
C THR A 12 -0.04 -5.23 -17.62
N ASP A 13 1.03 -4.45 -17.56
CA ASP A 13 1.34 -3.61 -16.42
C ASP A 13 0.21 -2.62 -16.11
N SER A 14 0.12 -2.22 -14.85
CA SER A 14 -0.73 -1.10 -14.46
C SER A 14 -0.39 0.14 -15.28
N VAL A 15 -1.40 0.74 -15.88
CA VAL A 15 -1.24 1.99 -16.65
C VAL A 15 -0.70 3.12 -15.77
N ILE A 16 -1.16 3.21 -14.53
CA ILE A 16 -0.70 4.21 -13.57
C ILE A 16 0.80 4.06 -13.30
N ARG A 17 1.28 2.83 -13.08
CA ARG A 17 2.70 2.57 -12.84
C ARG A 17 3.56 2.87 -14.07
N ARG A 18 3.05 2.58 -15.26
CA ARG A 18 3.73 2.91 -16.51
C ARG A 18 3.86 4.42 -16.68
N MET A 19 2.81 5.16 -16.39
CA MET A 19 2.84 6.63 -16.43
C MET A 19 3.82 7.20 -15.41
N THR A 20 3.87 6.65 -14.22
CA THR A 20 4.84 7.06 -13.20
C THR A 20 6.28 6.81 -13.64
N ARG A 21 6.57 5.68 -14.29
CA ARG A 21 7.91 5.41 -14.86
C ARG A 21 8.29 6.44 -15.93
N ILE A 22 7.36 6.77 -16.81
CA ILE A 22 7.59 7.78 -17.85
C ILE A 22 7.84 9.15 -17.22
N ASN A 23 7.06 9.52 -16.22
CA ASN A 23 7.26 10.76 -15.48
C ASN A 23 8.66 10.83 -14.84
N ASN A 24 9.11 9.75 -14.22
CA ASN A 24 10.41 9.68 -13.56
C ASN A 24 11.58 9.79 -14.55
N MET A 25 11.38 9.41 -15.80
CA MET A 25 12.37 9.55 -16.87
C MET A 25 12.33 10.91 -17.57
N THR A 26 11.38 11.76 -17.23
CA THR A 26 11.19 13.07 -17.86
C THR A 26 11.51 14.17 -16.85
N PRO A 27 12.73 14.77 -16.88
CA PRO A 27 13.12 15.80 -15.92
C PRO A 27 12.15 16.98 -15.91
N GLY A 28 11.80 17.45 -14.71
CA GLY A 28 10.93 18.63 -14.53
C GLY A 28 9.44 18.36 -14.73
N SER A 29 9.04 17.15 -15.08
CA SER A 29 7.61 16.81 -15.21
C SER A 29 6.95 16.61 -13.84
N ILE A 30 5.65 16.89 -13.78
CA ILE A 30 4.84 16.72 -12.58
C ILE A 30 3.91 15.52 -12.80
N ASN A 31 3.95 14.54 -11.88
CA ASN A 31 3.11 13.35 -11.95
C ASN A 31 1.71 13.65 -11.43
N LEU A 32 0.74 13.70 -12.32
CA LEU A 32 -0.67 13.84 -11.97
C LEU A 32 -1.46 12.54 -12.15
N SER A 33 -0.81 11.46 -12.57
CA SER A 33 -1.47 10.17 -12.82
C SER A 33 -1.65 9.33 -11.56
N GLN A 34 -0.88 9.61 -10.53
CA GLN A 34 -0.95 8.88 -9.26
C GLN A 34 -0.95 9.88 -8.10
N GLY A 35 -1.93 9.74 -7.21
CA GLY A 35 -2.00 10.58 -6.03
C GLY A 35 -1.04 10.11 -4.94
N PHE A 36 -0.13 10.98 -4.56
CA PHE A 36 0.75 10.79 -3.40
C PHE A 36 0.55 11.95 -2.44
N PRO A 37 0.45 11.70 -1.14
CA PRO A 37 0.62 12.77 -0.17
C PRO A 37 2.02 13.37 -0.30
N ASP A 38 2.14 14.67 -0.17
CA ASP A 38 3.43 15.37 -0.16
C ASP A 38 3.93 15.64 1.27
N PHE A 39 3.36 14.93 2.23
CA PHE A 39 3.68 15.02 3.64
C PHE A 39 3.76 13.62 4.27
N ASP A 40 4.53 13.51 5.33
CA ASP A 40 4.66 12.26 6.06
C ASP A 40 3.45 11.99 6.97
N PRO A 41 3.18 10.72 7.34
CA PRO A 41 2.17 10.42 8.35
C PRO A 41 2.47 11.11 9.67
N PRO A 42 1.43 11.40 10.48
CA PRO A 42 1.65 11.93 11.83
C PRO A 42 2.61 11.07 12.65
N GLN A 43 3.42 11.72 13.51
CA GLN A 43 4.44 11.02 14.28
C GLN A 43 3.86 9.94 15.20
N GLU A 44 2.66 10.15 15.70
CA GLU A 44 1.96 9.18 16.55
C GLU A 44 1.69 7.87 15.82
N ILE A 45 1.39 7.93 14.52
CA ILE A 45 1.17 6.73 13.69
C ILE A 45 2.49 6.00 13.46
N LEU A 46 3.57 6.73 13.19
CA LEU A 46 4.88 6.14 12.98
C LEU A 46 5.40 5.46 14.26
N ASP A 47 5.20 6.08 15.41
CA ASP A 47 5.60 5.54 16.71
C ASP A 47 4.79 4.27 17.03
N ALA A 48 3.48 4.28 16.78
CA ALA A 48 2.63 3.11 16.95
C ALA A 48 3.05 1.94 16.03
N LEU A 49 3.46 2.24 14.79
CA LEU A 49 3.98 1.23 13.87
C LEU A 49 5.28 0.60 14.39
N LYS A 50 6.21 1.42 14.90
CA LYS A 50 7.45 0.92 15.50
C LYS A 50 7.18 0.02 16.69
N GLU A 51 6.30 0.43 17.59
CA GLU A 51 5.91 -0.36 18.76
C GLU A 51 5.28 -1.68 18.35
N ALA A 52 4.35 -1.67 17.39
CA ALA A 52 3.73 -2.88 16.88
C ALA A 52 4.76 -3.83 16.24
N ALA A 53 5.75 -3.30 15.55
CA ALA A 53 6.82 -4.10 14.96
C ALA A 53 7.71 -4.76 16.00
N GLU A 54 7.96 -4.09 17.15
CA GLU A 54 8.79 -4.59 18.22
C GLU A 54 8.05 -5.59 19.13
N HIS A 55 6.80 -5.33 19.43
CA HIS A 55 6.06 -6.04 20.48
C HIS A 55 4.97 -6.97 19.95
N GLY A 56 4.59 -6.87 18.67
CA GLY A 56 3.62 -7.73 18.04
C GLY A 56 2.17 -7.47 18.48
N PRO A 57 1.28 -8.43 18.28
CA PRO A 57 1.50 -9.81 17.79
C PRO A 57 1.93 -9.88 16.32
N HIS A 58 2.79 -10.88 15.99
CA HIS A 58 3.34 -11.08 14.65
C HIS A 58 2.69 -12.26 13.92
N GLN A 59 1.37 -12.37 14.03
CA GLN A 59 0.59 -13.45 13.43
C GLN A 59 -0.65 -12.90 12.72
N TYR A 60 -1.23 -13.72 11.88
CA TYR A 60 -2.50 -13.39 11.22
C TYR A 60 -3.59 -13.15 12.25
N SER A 61 -4.36 -12.11 12.03
CA SER A 61 -5.60 -11.91 12.78
C SER A 61 -6.67 -12.90 12.32
N ILE A 62 -7.73 -13.02 13.11
CA ILE A 62 -8.93 -13.73 12.66
C ILE A 62 -9.55 -13.04 11.45
N THR A 63 -10.42 -13.73 10.73
CA THR A 63 -11.02 -13.25 9.46
C THR A 63 -11.68 -11.88 9.59
N PHE A 64 -12.30 -11.59 10.72
CA PHE A 64 -12.99 -10.31 10.94
C PHE A 64 -12.06 -9.18 11.39
N GLY A 65 -10.77 -9.44 11.51
CA GLY A 65 -9.79 -8.47 11.98
C GLY A 65 -9.51 -8.57 13.48
N ALA A 66 -8.41 -7.94 13.91
CA ALA A 66 -8.01 -7.96 15.30
C ALA A 66 -9.07 -7.29 16.21
N LYS A 67 -9.29 -7.86 17.38
CA LYS A 67 -10.31 -7.36 18.30
C LYS A 67 -10.07 -5.91 18.72
N ASN A 68 -8.84 -5.56 19.06
CA ASN A 68 -8.50 -4.19 19.44
C ASN A 68 -8.80 -3.16 18.34
N PHE A 69 -8.55 -3.52 17.08
CA PHE A 69 -8.87 -2.66 15.93
C PHE A 69 -10.39 -2.49 15.78
N ARG A 70 -11.14 -3.59 15.86
CA ARG A 70 -12.61 -3.55 15.76
C ARG A 70 -13.25 -2.76 16.89
N ASP A 71 -12.75 -2.91 18.11
CA ASP A 71 -13.24 -2.16 19.28
C ASP A 71 -13.01 -0.66 19.10
N ALA A 72 -11.81 -0.27 18.63
CA ALA A 72 -11.50 1.14 18.37
C ALA A 72 -12.38 1.73 17.27
N LEU A 73 -12.67 0.98 16.21
CA LEU A 73 -13.59 1.43 15.17
C LEU A 73 -15.01 1.58 15.71
N ALA A 74 -15.48 0.65 16.50
CA ALA A 74 -16.82 0.72 17.10
C ALA A 74 -16.98 1.91 18.04
N GLU A 75 -15.93 2.27 18.74
CA GLU A 75 -15.93 3.46 19.61
C GLU A 75 -15.93 4.76 18.81
N MET A 76 -15.23 4.78 17.65
CA MET A 76 -15.14 5.95 16.79
C MET A 76 -16.47 6.22 16.03
N TYR A 77 -17.20 5.19 15.67
CA TYR A 77 -18.45 5.25 14.92
C TYR A 77 -19.65 4.88 15.79
#